data_ce286be761e82c68fede8d22aaf11462
#
_entry.id   ce286be761e82c68fede8d22aaf11462
#
_cell.length_a   1.000
_cell.length_b   1.000
_cell.length_c   1.000
_cell.angle_alpha   90.00
_cell.angle_beta   90.00
_cell.angle_gamma   90.00
#
_symmetry.space_group_name_H-M   'P 1'
#
loop_
_entity.id
_entity.type
_entity.pdbx_description
1 polymer ?
#
loop_
_entity_poly.entity_id
_entity_poly.type
_entity_poly.pdbx_seq_one_letter_code
_entity_poly.pdbx_strand_id
1 'polypeptide(L)'
;MKTRLLSFLISILSLSSIQNIDAQITTVAKFSFDKTIPTALITAPDLDLIKIEDLQRDKNGELYRIGVARAANITTTNSGIWKTLSNGSRQWQLHVKSPGAEAISFLFERFIIYGGTTLNIQDLKGKMLHPTMTKNDVASHFMQNAALCFGDEMILTLTEPAYTTPSEIFIDRIMYNYR
;
A
#
# COMPACT_ATOMS: atom_id res chain seq x y z
N MET A 1 11.22 -78.88 47.23
CA MET A 1 12.17 -77.73 47.20
C MET A 1 11.47 -76.59 46.44
N LYS A 2 11.15 -75.48 47.13
CA LYS A 2 10.35 -74.38 46.62
C LYS A 2 11.30 -73.25 46.30
N THR A 3 11.41 -72.91 45.03
CA THR A 3 12.18 -71.75 44.58
C THR A 3 11.24 -70.59 44.39
N ARG A 4 11.33 -69.50 45.13
CA ARG A 4 10.58 -68.27 45.04
C ARG A 4 11.26 -67.38 44.03
N LEU A 5 10.52 -66.97 42.97
CA LEU A 5 10.89 -65.95 42.04
C LEU A 5 10.56 -64.60 42.67
N LEU A 6 11.54 -63.73 42.78
CA LEU A 6 11.42 -62.38 43.24
C LEU A 6 11.23 -61.44 41.99
N SER A 7 10.03 -60.92 41.79
CA SER A 7 9.76 -59.98 40.74
C SER A 7 10.23 -58.56 41.15
N PHE A 8 11.20 -58.01 40.44
CA PHE A 8 11.61 -56.62 40.59
C PHE A 8 10.80 -55.75 39.67
N LEU A 9 9.96 -54.90 40.24
CA LEU A 9 9.22 -53.87 39.51
C LEU A 9 10.13 -52.64 39.40
N ILE A 10 10.65 -52.38 38.21
CA ILE A 10 11.37 -51.13 37.92
C ILE A 10 10.30 -50.10 37.47
N SER A 11 10.04 -49.15 38.33
CA SER A 11 9.22 -47.99 38.02
C SER A 11 10.06 -46.98 37.24
N ILE A 12 9.81 -46.82 35.94
CA ILE A 12 10.44 -45.80 35.12
C ILE A 12 9.66 -44.51 35.31
N LEU A 13 10.26 -43.60 36.08
CA LEU A 13 9.75 -42.21 36.21
C LEU A 13 10.17 -41.45 34.95
N SER A 14 9.25 -41.23 34.03
CA SER A 14 9.47 -40.35 32.88
C SER A 14 9.43 -38.91 33.35
N LEU A 15 10.57 -38.26 33.48
CA LEU A 15 10.67 -36.81 33.61
C LEU A 15 10.28 -36.21 32.24
N SER A 16 9.07 -35.69 32.13
CA SER A 16 8.69 -34.81 31.01
C SER A 16 9.40 -33.46 31.24
N SER A 17 10.43 -33.19 30.45
CA SER A 17 11.04 -31.87 30.36
C SER A 17 10.04 -30.95 29.73
N ILE A 18 9.48 -30.02 30.51
CA ILE A 18 8.71 -28.87 30.01
C ILE A 18 9.74 -27.97 29.29
N GLN A 19 9.77 -28.04 27.97
CA GLN A 19 10.49 -27.05 27.20
C GLN A 19 9.73 -25.74 27.31
N ASN A 20 10.30 -24.77 27.97
CA ASN A 20 9.85 -23.40 27.92
C ASN A 20 10.03 -22.92 26.47
N ILE A 21 8.92 -22.82 25.74
CA ILE A 21 8.90 -22.13 24.45
C ILE A 21 8.97 -20.64 24.80
N ASP A 22 10.16 -20.09 24.80
CA ASP A 22 10.35 -18.65 24.77
C ASP A 22 9.71 -18.16 23.46
N ALA A 23 8.53 -17.56 23.60
CA ALA A 23 7.90 -16.84 22.50
C ALA A 23 8.86 -15.68 22.14
N GLN A 24 9.63 -15.85 21.07
CA GLN A 24 10.37 -14.74 20.49
C GLN A 24 9.36 -13.67 20.09
N ILE A 25 9.28 -12.65 20.91
CA ILE A 25 8.57 -11.40 20.54
C ILE A 25 9.38 -10.83 19.39
N THR A 26 8.95 -11.16 18.17
CA THR A 26 9.46 -10.50 16.97
C THR A 26 9.11 -9.04 17.11
N THR A 27 10.10 -8.22 17.45
CA THR A 27 9.92 -6.76 17.47
C THR A 27 9.52 -6.34 16.07
N VAL A 28 8.23 -6.08 15.86
CA VAL A 28 7.76 -5.53 14.60
C VAL A 28 8.49 -4.19 14.44
N ALA A 29 9.38 -4.13 13.46
CA ALA A 29 10.11 -2.92 13.16
C ALA A 29 9.09 -1.79 12.98
N LYS A 30 9.17 -0.77 13.85
CA LYS A 30 8.26 0.37 13.79
C LYS A 30 8.48 1.04 12.45
N PHE A 31 7.47 0.97 11.57
CA PHE A 31 7.52 1.70 10.32
C PHE A 31 7.70 3.19 10.63
N SER A 32 8.71 3.81 10.06
CA SER A 32 8.91 5.25 10.14
C SER A 32 8.96 5.80 8.73
N PHE A 33 8.19 6.86 8.47
CA PHE A 33 8.22 7.55 7.20
C PHE A 33 9.63 8.09 6.92
N ASP A 34 10.19 7.67 5.79
CA ASP A 34 11.48 8.19 5.31
C ASP A 34 11.27 9.57 4.67
N LYS A 35 11.66 10.61 5.38
CA LYS A 35 11.54 12.01 4.94
C LYS A 35 12.37 12.33 3.69
N THR A 36 13.22 11.42 3.24
CA THR A 36 13.99 11.57 1.99
C THR A 36 13.16 11.22 0.75
N ILE A 37 11.98 10.61 0.92
CA ILE A 37 11.06 10.32 -0.18
C ILE A 37 10.51 11.64 -0.72
N PRO A 38 10.70 11.94 -2.02
CA PRO A 38 10.16 13.15 -2.63
C PRO A 38 8.64 13.23 -2.51
N THR A 39 8.13 14.46 -2.32
CA THR A 39 6.69 14.72 -2.21
C THR A 39 6.15 15.35 -3.48
N ALA A 40 5.13 14.73 -4.07
CA ALA A 40 4.26 15.35 -5.06
C ALA A 40 3.10 16.03 -4.34
N LEU A 41 3.13 17.35 -4.30
CA LEU A 41 2.06 18.16 -3.72
C LEU A 41 1.01 18.49 -4.78
N ILE A 42 -0.21 17.99 -4.59
CA ILE A 42 -1.36 18.28 -5.46
C ILE A 42 -2.20 19.36 -4.78
N THR A 43 -2.33 20.49 -5.42
CA THR A 43 -3.06 21.63 -4.88
C THR A 43 -4.54 21.29 -4.65
N ALA A 44 -5.05 21.57 -3.45
CA ALA A 44 -6.47 21.45 -3.14
C ALA A 44 -7.32 22.33 -4.08
N PRO A 45 -8.55 21.91 -4.39
CA PRO A 45 -9.49 22.77 -5.12
C PRO A 45 -10.02 23.89 -4.21
N ASP A 46 -10.65 24.88 -4.82
CA ASP A 46 -11.44 25.88 -4.09
C ASP A 46 -12.75 25.22 -3.59
N LEU A 47 -12.77 24.82 -2.33
CA LEU A 47 -13.90 24.11 -1.73
C LEU A 47 -15.15 25.01 -1.59
N ASP A 48 -14.99 26.32 -1.47
CA ASP A 48 -16.14 27.21 -1.36
C ASP A 48 -16.84 27.37 -2.72
N LEU A 49 -16.06 27.47 -3.78
CA LEU A 49 -16.59 27.42 -5.15
C LEU A 49 -17.30 26.10 -5.42
N ILE A 50 -16.68 24.99 -5.05
CA ILE A 50 -17.26 23.64 -5.23
C ILE A 50 -18.59 23.50 -4.49
N LYS A 51 -18.71 24.00 -3.26
CA LYS A 51 -19.98 23.98 -2.51
C LYS A 51 -21.10 24.73 -3.26
N ILE A 52 -20.78 25.90 -3.83
CA ILE A 52 -21.73 26.66 -4.63
C ILE A 52 -22.17 25.87 -5.87
N GLU A 53 -21.23 25.29 -6.58
CA GLU A 53 -21.51 24.43 -7.73
C GLU A 53 -22.37 23.21 -7.34
N ASP A 54 -22.06 22.57 -6.23
CA ASP A 54 -22.79 21.40 -5.73
C ASP A 54 -24.26 21.74 -5.42
N LEU A 55 -24.52 22.91 -4.77
CA LEU A 55 -25.87 23.38 -4.52
C LEU A 55 -26.65 23.59 -5.82
N GLN A 56 -25.98 24.03 -6.89
CA GLN A 56 -26.65 24.22 -8.20
C GLN A 56 -26.89 22.85 -8.86
N ARG A 57 -25.93 21.92 -8.78
CA ARG A 57 -26.07 20.55 -9.30
C ARG A 57 -27.21 19.80 -8.61
N ASP A 58 -27.34 19.93 -7.29
CA ASP A 58 -28.43 19.32 -6.50
C ASP A 58 -29.79 19.86 -6.94
N LYS A 59 -29.94 21.20 -7.20
CA LYS A 59 -31.14 21.79 -7.72
C LYS A 59 -31.49 21.30 -9.12
N ASN A 60 -30.48 20.99 -9.92
CA ASN A 60 -30.68 20.45 -11.27
C ASN A 60 -30.99 18.94 -11.29
N GLY A 61 -30.97 18.26 -10.14
CA GLY A 61 -31.16 16.82 -10.04
C GLY A 61 -29.95 16.00 -10.60
N GLU A 62 -28.76 16.59 -10.64
CA GLU A 62 -27.56 15.92 -11.11
C GLU A 62 -27.06 14.90 -10.08
N LEU A 63 -26.23 13.95 -10.54
CA LEU A 63 -25.62 12.96 -9.65
C LEU A 63 -24.78 13.63 -8.56
N TYR A 64 -24.91 13.12 -7.35
CA TYR A 64 -24.15 13.57 -6.18
C TYR A 64 -22.64 13.45 -6.43
N ARG A 65 -21.93 14.57 -6.32
CA ARG A 65 -20.48 14.63 -6.55
C ARG A 65 -19.75 14.49 -5.22
N ILE A 66 -18.86 13.51 -5.09
CA ILE A 66 -18.07 13.27 -3.89
C ILE A 66 -16.63 13.79 -3.99
N GLY A 67 -16.18 14.13 -5.19
CA GLY A 67 -14.81 14.57 -5.43
C GLY A 67 -14.66 15.28 -6.78
N VAL A 68 -13.49 15.87 -6.97
CA VAL A 68 -13.09 16.55 -8.21
C VAL A 68 -11.73 16.07 -8.67
N ALA A 69 -11.55 15.98 -9.98
CA ALA A 69 -10.27 15.59 -10.56
C ALA A 69 -9.26 16.74 -10.44
N ARG A 70 -8.01 16.39 -10.05
CA ARG A 70 -6.86 17.29 -10.01
C ARG A 70 -5.74 16.70 -10.85
N ALA A 71 -5.11 17.54 -11.71
CA ALA A 71 -3.96 17.12 -12.50
C ALA A 71 -2.80 16.72 -11.57
N ALA A 72 -2.15 15.61 -11.88
CA ALA A 72 -1.04 15.07 -11.13
C ALA A 72 0.24 14.96 -11.97
N ASN A 73 0.15 14.47 -13.21
CA ASN A 73 1.27 14.29 -14.14
C ASN A 73 2.46 13.53 -13.53
N ILE A 74 2.19 12.48 -12.77
CA ILE A 74 3.19 11.69 -12.07
C ILE A 74 3.59 10.48 -12.91
N THR A 75 4.89 10.34 -13.16
CA THR A 75 5.49 9.13 -13.73
C THR A 75 6.62 8.63 -12.86
N THR A 76 7.06 7.38 -13.07
CA THR A 76 8.24 6.83 -12.38
C THR A 76 9.56 7.45 -12.83
N THR A 77 9.53 8.33 -13.84
CA THR A 77 10.72 9.02 -14.38
C THR A 77 10.79 10.50 -14.00
N ASN A 78 9.64 11.16 -13.75
CA ASN A 78 9.62 12.59 -13.42
C ASN A 78 9.38 12.85 -11.93
N SER A 79 8.94 11.85 -11.18
CA SER A 79 8.57 12.00 -9.77
C SER A 79 9.12 10.84 -8.95
N GLY A 80 9.27 11.06 -7.63
CA GLY A 80 9.74 10.02 -6.72
C GLY A 80 11.25 9.76 -6.83
N ILE A 81 11.68 8.68 -6.17
CA ILE A 81 13.09 8.27 -6.13
C ILE A 81 13.20 6.75 -6.29
N TRP A 82 14.18 6.34 -7.08
CA TRP A 82 14.56 4.94 -7.24
C TRP A 82 15.70 4.56 -6.30
N LYS A 83 15.61 3.36 -5.72
CA LYS A 83 16.68 2.72 -4.92
C LYS A 83 16.92 1.31 -5.46
N THR A 84 18.16 0.84 -5.44
CA THR A 84 18.49 -0.57 -5.64
C THR A 84 18.60 -1.24 -4.27
N LEU A 85 17.88 -2.33 -4.08
CA LEU A 85 17.89 -3.13 -2.85
C LEU A 85 19.04 -4.14 -2.89
N SER A 86 19.42 -4.68 -1.72
CA SER A 86 20.53 -5.63 -1.58
C SER A 86 20.34 -6.93 -2.39
N ASN A 87 19.11 -7.31 -2.68
CA ASN A 87 18.76 -8.47 -3.51
C ASN A 87 18.74 -8.17 -5.02
N GLY A 88 19.17 -6.97 -5.44
CA GLY A 88 19.19 -6.53 -6.83
C GLY A 88 17.84 -6.01 -7.35
N SER A 89 16.77 -6.09 -6.58
CA SER A 89 15.47 -5.48 -6.95
C SER A 89 15.59 -3.96 -6.95
N ARG A 90 14.72 -3.30 -7.73
CA ARG A 90 14.61 -1.84 -7.71
C ARG A 90 13.31 -1.43 -7.02
N GLN A 91 13.36 -0.34 -6.28
CA GLN A 91 12.20 0.22 -5.60
C GLN A 91 12.08 1.70 -5.89
N TRP A 92 10.91 2.09 -6.42
CA TRP A 92 10.53 3.48 -6.57
C TRP A 92 9.57 3.88 -5.47
N GLN A 93 9.78 5.06 -4.90
CA GLN A 93 8.93 5.59 -3.85
C GLN A 93 8.56 7.04 -4.11
N LEU A 94 7.29 7.37 -3.84
CA LEU A 94 6.76 8.72 -3.93
C LEU A 94 5.79 8.96 -2.78
N HIS A 95 5.95 10.09 -2.10
CA HIS A 95 4.94 10.62 -1.19
C HIS A 95 4.00 11.52 -1.99
N VAL A 96 2.70 11.21 -1.99
CA VAL A 96 1.66 12.05 -2.60
C VAL A 96 0.89 12.72 -1.50
N LYS A 97 0.72 14.05 -1.60
CA LYS A 97 -0.03 14.85 -0.63
C LYS A 97 -1.00 15.78 -1.36
N SER A 98 -2.26 15.75 -0.94
CA SER A 98 -3.32 16.66 -1.42
C SER A 98 -4.08 17.23 -0.22
N PRO A 99 -3.60 18.35 0.38
CA PRO A 99 -4.06 18.82 1.68
C PRO A 99 -5.57 19.00 1.78
N GLY A 100 -6.16 18.46 2.85
CA GLY A 100 -7.58 18.57 3.14
C GLY A 100 -8.49 17.62 2.36
N ALA A 101 -7.96 16.71 1.55
CA ALA A 101 -8.74 15.62 0.98
C ALA A 101 -9.17 14.64 2.08
N GLU A 102 -10.43 14.21 2.07
CA GLU A 102 -10.88 13.11 2.94
C GLU A 102 -10.39 11.75 2.40
N ALA A 103 -10.26 11.67 1.08
CA ALA A 103 -9.67 10.52 0.41
C ALA A 103 -9.10 10.91 -0.95
N ILE A 104 -8.15 10.11 -1.43
CA ILE A 104 -7.54 10.24 -2.76
C ILE A 104 -7.77 8.95 -3.54
N SER A 105 -8.14 9.06 -4.84
CA SER A 105 -8.08 7.94 -5.77
C SER A 105 -7.16 8.30 -6.93
N PHE A 106 -6.33 7.36 -7.35
CA PHE A 106 -5.40 7.56 -8.48
C PHE A 106 -6.07 7.19 -9.80
N LEU A 107 -5.90 8.04 -10.80
CA LEU A 107 -6.34 7.81 -12.17
C LEU A 107 -5.10 7.53 -13.03
N PHE A 108 -4.89 6.25 -13.31
CA PHE A 108 -3.76 5.81 -14.13
C PHE A 108 -4.15 5.91 -15.62
N GLU A 109 -3.49 6.77 -16.37
CA GLU A 109 -3.57 6.75 -17.83
C GLU A 109 -2.75 5.59 -18.41
N ARG A 110 -1.60 5.27 -17.75
CA ARG A 110 -0.80 4.11 -18.07
C ARG A 110 -0.45 3.35 -16.80
N PHE A 111 -0.73 2.06 -16.83
CA PHE A 111 -0.38 1.14 -15.74
C PHE A 111 0.06 -0.19 -16.35
N ILE A 112 1.35 -0.30 -16.66
CA ILE A 112 1.95 -1.51 -17.23
C ILE A 112 3.02 -1.98 -16.25
N ILE A 113 2.77 -3.09 -15.58
CA ILE A 113 3.71 -3.74 -14.67
C ILE A 113 3.93 -5.19 -15.08
N TYR A 114 5.15 -5.67 -14.90
CA TYR A 114 5.56 -7.00 -15.35
C TYR A 114 5.61 -8.00 -14.20
N GLY A 115 5.80 -9.28 -14.52
CA GLY A 115 5.73 -10.35 -13.54
C GLY A 115 6.66 -10.17 -12.34
N GLY A 116 6.11 -10.34 -11.14
CA GLY A 116 6.82 -10.14 -9.88
C GLY A 116 6.89 -8.69 -9.40
N THR A 117 6.55 -7.70 -10.23
CA THR A 117 6.43 -6.30 -9.82
C THR A 117 5.17 -6.09 -9.00
N THR A 118 5.28 -5.25 -7.98
CA THR A 118 4.17 -4.87 -7.10
C THR A 118 4.12 -3.37 -6.89
N LEU A 119 2.89 -2.80 -6.86
CA LEU A 119 2.65 -1.44 -6.41
C LEU A 119 1.82 -1.47 -5.13
N ASN A 120 2.36 -0.87 -4.08
CA ASN A 120 1.72 -0.70 -2.79
C ASN A 120 1.35 0.77 -2.57
N ILE A 121 0.18 1.00 -1.95
CA ILE A 121 -0.27 2.32 -1.48
C ILE A 121 -0.48 2.22 0.02
N GLN A 122 0.25 3.02 0.78
CA GLN A 122 0.31 2.96 2.25
C GLN A 122 0.14 4.35 2.85
N ASP A 123 -0.37 4.42 4.08
CA ASP A 123 -0.27 5.65 4.89
C ASP A 123 1.16 5.88 5.39
N LEU A 124 1.39 7.02 6.04
CA LEU A 124 2.70 7.36 6.62
C LEU A 124 3.11 6.48 7.80
N LYS A 125 2.24 5.60 8.26
CA LYS A 125 2.51 4.61 9.32
C LYS A 125 2.77 3.21 8.75
N GLY A 126 2.73 3.07 7.42
CA GLY A 126 2.95 1.80 6.72
C GLY A 126 1.71 0.90 6.62
N LYS A 127 0.54 1.39 7.02
CA LYS A 127 -0.71 0.64 6.85
C LYS A 127 -1.11 0.67 5.38
N MET A 128 -1.41 -0.49 4.81
CA MET A 128 -1.93 -0.60 3.45
C MET A 128 -3.30 0.08 3.33
N LEU A 129 -3.42 0.98 2.37
CA LEU A 129 -4.65 1.70 2.02
C LEU A 129 -5.39 1.04 0.84
N HIS A 130 -4.68 0.24 0.08
CA HIS A 130 -5.19 -0.52 -1.07
C HIS A 130 -4.53 -1.90 -1.08
N PRO A 131 -5.22 -2.98 -1.54
CA PRO A 131 -4.56 -4.25 -1.82
C PRO A 131 -3.37 -4.07 -2.75
N THR A 132 -2.32 -4.88 -2.57
CA THR A 132 -1.14 -4.85 -3.44
C THR A 132 -1.55 -5.05 -4.90
N MET A 133 -1.17 -4.10 -5.75
CA MET A 133 -1.44 -4.17 -7.19
C MET A 133 -0.32 -4.94 -7.88
N THR A 134 -0.69 -5.82 -8.80
CA THR A 134 0.20 -6.71 -9.57
C THR A 134 -0.15 -6.65 -11.05
N LYS A 135 0.59 -7.35 -11.90
CA LYS A 135 0.26 -7.47 -13.32
C LYS A 135 -1.16 -8.01 -13.60
N ASN A 136 -1.76 -8.73 -12.62
CA ASN A 136 -3.09 -9.31 -12.79
C ASN A 136 -4.21 -8.28 -12.58
N ASP A 137 -3.88 -7.15 -11.96
CA ASP A 137 -4.81 -6.05 -11.69
C ASP A 137 -4.82 -5.03 -12.85
N VAL A 138 -3.99 -5.26 -13.87
CA VAL A 138 -3.98 -4.47 -15.10
C VAL A 138 -5.21 -4.84 -15.94
N ALA A 139 -6.28 -4.08 -15.81
CA ALA A 139 -7.42 -4.23 -16.70
C ALA A 139 -7.02 -3.82 -18.13
N SER A 140 -7.30 -4.69 -19.08
CA SER A 140 -7.07 -4.40 -20.50
C SER A 140 -7.81 -3.12 -20.90
N HIS A 141 -7.09 -2.10 -21.30
CA HIS A 141 -7.51 -0.96 -22.14
C HIS A 141 -8.18 0.27 -21.53
N PHE A 142 -8.41 0.41 -20.21
CA PHE A 142 -9.04 1.63 -19.69
C PHE A 142 -8.37 2.12 -18.41
N MET A 143 -8.47 3.45 -18.16
CA MET A 143 -8.03 4.14 -16.96
C MET A 143 -8.41 3.34 -15.72
N GLN A 144 -7.42 2.84 -15.00
CA GLN A 144 -7.66 2.15 -13.75
C GLN A 144 -7.78 3.19 -12.63
N ASN A 145 -8.98 3.27 -12.07
CA ASN A 145 -9.14 3.93 -10.79
C ASN A 145 -8.60 3.00 -9.71
N ALA A 146 -7.49 3.35 -9.09
CA ALA A 146 -7.16 2.74 -7.82
C ALA A 146 -8.28 3.04 -6.84
N ALA A 147 -8.64 2.07 -6.02
CA ALA A 147 -9.69 2.22 -5.03
C ALA A 147 -9.44 3.44 -4.14
N LEU A 148 -10.51 3.92 -3.55
CA LEU A 148 -10.52 5.05 -2.64
C LEU A 148 -9.56 4.81 -1.47
N CYS A 149 -8.54 5.66 -1.33
CA CYS A 149 -7.57 5.63 -0.24
C CYS A 149 -7.89 6.77 0.72
N PHE A 150 -8.37 6.46 1.93
CA PHE A 150 -8.71 7.46 2.93
C PHE A 150 -7.49 8.21 3.45
N GLY A 151 -7.64 9.52 3.56
CA GLY A 151 -6.60 10.46 3.97
C GLY A 151 -6.14 11.38 2.83
N ASP A 152 -5.37 12.39 3.20
CA ASP A 152 -4.88 13.43 2.31
C ASP A 152 -3.41 13.27 1.92
N GLU A 153 -2.74 12.23 2.46
CA GLU A 153 -1.35 11.90 2.10
C GLU A 153 -1.07 10.39 2.19
N MET A 154 -0.24 9.89 1.27
CA MET A 154 0.10 8.48 1.18
C MET A 154 1.41 8.24 0.44
N ILE A 155 2.00 7.06 0.63
CA ILE A 155 3.23 6.63 -0.01
C ILE A 155 2.89 5.57 -1.06
N LEU A 156 3.34 5.81 -2.27
CA LEU A 156 3.38 4.82 -3.34
C LEU A 156 4.73 4.14 -3.32
N THR A 157 4.74 2.82 -3.34
CA THR A 157 5.96 2.01 -3.40
C THR A 157 5.83 0.97 -4.51
N LEU A 158 6.56 1.20 -5.62
CA LEU A 158 6.69 0.24 -6.71
C LEU A 158 7.95 -0.58 -6.47
N THR A 159 7.85 -1.90 -6.46
CA THR A 159 9.01 -2.79 -6.32
C THR A 159 9.10 -3.69 -7.53
N GLU A 160 10.21 -3.61 -8.24
CA GLU A 160 10.53 -4.41 -9.43
C GLU A 160 11.60 -5.44 -9.09
N PRO A 161 11.41 -6.74 -9.41
CA PRO A 161 12.47 -7.73 -9.28
C PRO A 161 13.72 -7.38 -10.09
N ALA A 162 14.86 -7.94 -9.71
CA ALA A 162 16.06 -7.87 -10.53
C ALA A 162 15.78 -8.44 -11.95
N TYR A 163 16.35 -7.79 -12.96
CA TYR A 163 16.27 -8.22 -14.37
C TYR A 163 14.86 -8.26 -14.98
N THR A 164 13.87 -7.60 -14.37
CA THR A 164 12.54 -7.44 -14.99
C THR A 164 12.54 -6.27 -15.99
N THR A 165 11.60 -6.32 -16.93
CA THR A 165 11.30 -5.16 -17.78
C THR A 165 10.81 -4.01 -16.92
N PRO A 166 11.33 -2.77 -17.11
CA PRO A 166 10.85 -1.61 -16.37
C PRO A 166 9.36 -1.37 -16.55
N SER A 167 8.68 -1.06 -15.45
CA SER A 167 7.24 -0.75 -15.46
C SER A 167 6.98 0.65 -15.98
N GLU A 168 5.81 0.84 -16.60
CA GLU A 168 5.36 2.14 -17.07
C GLU A 168 4.11 2.54 -16.28
N ILE A 169 4.29 3.52 -15.41
CA ILE A 169 3.20 4.10 -14.62
C ILE A 169 3.08 5.57 -14.97
N PHE A 170 1.86 5.98 -15.36
CA PHE A 170 1.50 7.39 -15.50
C PHE A 170 0.18 7.64 -14.79
N ILE A 171 0.24 8.45 -13.73
CA ILE A 171 -0.90 8.96 -13.00
C ILE A 171 -1.19 10.36 -13.55
N ASP A 172 -2.16 10.47 -14.44
CA ASP A 172 -2.57 11.72 -15.07
C ASP A 172 -3.22 12.64 -14.04
N ARG A 173 -4.15 12.09 -13.26
CA ARG A 173 -4.95 12.82 -12.27
C ARG A 173 -5.12 12.04 -11.00
N ILE A 174 -5.48 12.74 -9.94
CA ILE A 174 -6.12 12.18 -8.76
C ILE A 174 -7.55 12.67 -8.63
N MET A 175 -8.42 11.90 -8.00
CA MET A 175 -9.69 12.41 -7.47
C MET A 175 -9.43 12.93 -6.06
N TYR A 176 -9.66 14.22 -5.87
CA TYR A 176 -9.70 14.86 -4.57
C TYR A 176 -11.12 14.68 -4.02
N ASN A 177 -11.30 13.76 -3.08
CA ASN A 177 -12.60 13.50 -2.47
C ASN A 177 -12.71 14.38 -1.21
N TYR A 178 -13.80 15.14 -1.11
CA TYR A 178 -14.02 16.14 -0.07
C TYR A 178 -15.28 15.86 0.76
N ARG A 179 -15.95 14.71 0.51
CA ARG A 179 -17.12 14.20 1.23
C ARG A 179 -17.45 12.75 0.87
#